data_56e653c7d48ec8d18664d8128527f3a9
#
_entry.id   56e653c7d48ec8d18664d8128527f3a9
#
_cell.length_a   1.000
_cell.length_b   1.000
_cell.length_c   1.000
_cell.angle_alpha   90.00
_cell.angle_beta   90.00
_cell.angle_gamma   90.00
#
_symmetry.space_group_name_H-M   'P 1'
#
loop_
_entity.id
_entity.type
_entity.pdbx_description
1 polymer ?
#
loop_
_entity_poly.entity_id
_entity_poly.type
_entity_poly.pdbx_seq_one_letter_code
_entity_poly.pdbx_strand_id
1 'polypeptide(L)'
;KEKNAVIAKNEQLRADLLRAISHDLRTPLCSISGNADMLLSNSERLDEATKHQIYTDIYDDSEWLIGVVENLLSITRLNDGRLKFKFTDQLLDEVIAESLRHISRKHDDYKIVTDCEELVLARMDVRLIMQVLVNLVDNAIKYTPPGSVICIRGTKTDGKAQISVEDNGPGIPEEMKTHIFEMFYTGKTTVADSHRSLGLGLALCHSIIEAHEGTLVLTDHDPHGCNFTFTLPLSEVTLNE
;
A
#
# COMPACT_ATOMS: atom_id res chain seq x y z
N LYS A 1 -11.59 4.09 37.24
CA LYS A 1 -10.41 3.21 37.12
C LYS A 1 -10.24 2.68 35.67
N GLU A 2 -11.29 2.21 35.02
CA GLU A 2 -11.25 1.69 33.64
C GLU A 2 -10.82 2.75 32.62
N LYS A 3 -11.36 3.96 32.68
CA LYS A 3 -11.00 5.05 31.78
C LYS A 3 -9.50 5.41 31.81
N ASN A 4 -8.89 5.38 32.99
CA ASN A 4 -7.46 5.65 33.16
C ASN A 4 -6.60 4.49 32.67
N ALA A 5 -7.08 3.24 32.77
CA ALA A 5 -6.38 2.08 32.23
C ALA A 5 -6.38 2.09 30.68
N VAL A 6 -7.49 2.50 30.06
CA VAL A 6 -7.57 2.65 28.59
C VAL A 6 -6.66 3.77 28.08
N ILE A 7 -6.63 4.90 28.79
CA ILE A 7 -5.72 6.02 28.44
C ILE A 7 -4.27 5.58 28.58
N ALA A 8 -3.89 4.95 29.69
CA ALA A 8 -2.53 4.48 29.92
C ALA A 8 -2.10 3.42 28.87
N LYS A 9 -3.01 2.52 28.47
CA LYS A 9 -2.75 1.53 27.43
C LYS A 9 -2.54 2.19 26.05
N ASN A 10 -3.33 3.22 25.74
CA ASN A 10 -3.15 4.00 24.49
C ASN A 10 -1.84 4.78 24.47
N GLU A 11 -1.46 5.40 25.58
CA GLU A 11 -0.18 6.12 25.73
C GLU A 11 1.01 5.15 25.57
N GLN A 12 0.95 3.98 26.21
CA GLN A 12 1.99 2.95 26.08
C GLN A 12 2.10 2.47 24.63
N LEU A 13 0.95 2.18 23.99
CA LEU A 13 0.91 1.77 22.58
C LEU A 13 1.55 2.84 21.68
N ARG A 14 1.22 4.12 21.88
CA ARG A 14 1.84 5.24 21.15
C ARG A 14 3.36 5.32 21.34
N ALA A 15 3.83 5.13 22.58
CA ALA A 15 5.26 5.16 22.88
C ALA A 15 6.01 4.00 22.21
N ASP A 16 5.44 2.79 22.27
CA ASP A 16 6.04 1.61 21.64
C ASP A 16 6.05 1.73 20.11
N LEU A 17 4.98 2.30 19.53
CA LEU A 17 4.88 2.61 18.11
C LEU A 17 5.95 3.62 17.66
N LEU A 18 6.11 4.72 18.38
CA LEU A 18 7.14 5.71 18.07
C LEU A 18 8.55 5.14 18.14
N ARG A 19 8.78 4.21 19.07
CA ARG A 19 10.07 3.51 19.20
C ARG A 19 10.33 2.58 18.00
N ALA A 20 9.33 1.78 17.60
CA ALA A 20 9.43 0.88 16.46
C ALA A 20 9.66 1.68 15.16
N ILE A 21 8.86 2.72 14.91
CA ILE A 21 9.01 3.60 13.75
C ILE A 21 10.40 4.24 13.73
N SER A 22 10.87 4.76 14.85
CA SER A 22 12.21 5.40 14.94
C SER A 22 13.33 4.42 14.63
N HIS A 23 13.21 3.18 15.08
CA HIS A 23 14.17 2.12 14.77
C HIS A 23 14.17 1.80 13.27
N ASP A 24 13.00 1.59 12.69
CA ASP A 24 12.86 1.16 11.30
C ASP A 24 13.18 2.27 10.29
N LEU A 25 12.96 3.54 10.65
CA LEU A 25 13.42 4.68 9.86
C LEU A 25 14.94 4.88 9.93
N ARG A 26 15.58 4.55 11.05
CA ARG A 26 17.03 4.72 11.20
C ARG A 26 17.83 3.86 10.23
N THR A 27 17.40 2.65 9.98
CA THR A 27 18.11 1.70 9.11
C THR A 27 18.30 2.23 7.68
N PRO A 28 17.26 2.66 6.93
CA PRO A 28 17.45 3.24 5.60
C PRO A 28 18.20 4.57 5.64
N LEU A 29 18.01 5.40 6.68
CA LEU A 29 18.78 6.64 6.82
C LEU A 29 20.27 6.37 6.98
N CYS A 30 20.66 5.35 7.78
CA CYS A 30 22.05 4.94 7.92
C CYS A 30 22.60 4.35 6.61
N SER A 31 21.78 3.60 5.85
CA SER A 31 22.16 3.08 4.53
C SER A 31 22.42 4.21 3.53
N ILE A 32 21.50 5.17 3.42
CA ILE A 32 21.66 6.36 2.56
C ILE A 32 22.94 7.12 2.95
N SER A 33 23.13 7.38 4.24
CA SER A 33 24.30 8.13 4.73
C SER A 33 25.60 7.39 4.45
N GLY A 34 25.65 6.08 4.70
CA GLY A 34 26.84 5.26 4.43
C GLY A 34 27.18 5.14 2.94
N ASN A 35 26.15 4.97 2.10
CA ASN A 35 26.30 4.94 0.65
C ASN A 35 26.80 6.28 0.10
N ALA A 36 26.25 7.39 0.60
CA ALA A 36 26.70 8.73 0.23
C ALA A 36 28.14 9.00 0.67
N ASP A 37 28.52 8.59 1.88
CA ASP A 37 29.90 8.72 2.37
C ASP A 37 30.88 7.88 1.53
N MET A 38 30.50 6.68 1.12
CA MET A 38 31.30 5.82 0.24
C MET A 38 31.56 6.51 -1.12
N LEU A 39 30.53 7.16 -1.71
CA LEU A 39 30.70 7.92 -2.94
C LEU A 39 31.60 9.14 -2.76
N LEU A 40 31.46 9.87 -1.64
CA LEU A 40 32.26 11.05 -1.37
C LEU A 40 33.74 10.71 -1.12
N SER A 41 34.00 9.61 -0.38
CA SER A 41 35.35 9.26 0.06
C SER A 41 36.14 8.40 -0.94
N ASN A 42 35.44 7.59 -1.76
CA ASN A 42 36.07 6.56 -2.57
C ASN A 42 35.65 6.54 -4.04
N SER A 43 35.00 7.57 -4.56
CA SER A 43 34.42 7.60 -5.92
C SER A 43 35.41 7.22 -7.02
N GLU A 44 36.68 7.61 -6.89
CA GLU A 44 37.71 7.31 -7.89
C GLU A 44 38.12 5.82 -7.91
N ARG A 45 37.84 5.08 -6.84
CA ARG A 45 38.21 3.65 -6.69
C ARG A 45 37.07 2.70 -7.03
N LEU A 46 35.85 3.24 -7.19
CA LEU A 46 34.66 2.48 -7.51
C LEU A 46 34.49 2.39 -9.03
N ASP A 47 34.12 1.23 -9.52
CA ASP A 47 33.71 1.07 -10.92
C ASP A 47 32.30 1.65 -11.12
N GLU A 48 31.93 1.88 -12.39
CA GLU A 48 30.63 2.49 -12.72
C GLU A 48 29.44 1.60 -12.34
N ALA A 49 29.59 0.27 -12.36
CA ALA A 49 28.55 -0.64 -11.94
C ALA A 49 28.27 -0.53 -10.44
N THR A 50 29.30 -0.48 -9.63
CA THR A 50 29.18 -0.28 -8.17
C THR A 50 28.61 1.10 -7.84
N LYS A 51 29.04 2.15 -8.54
CA LYS A 51 28.42 3.49 -8.36
C LYS A 51 26.94 3.48 -8.70
N HIS A 52 26.57 2.86 -9.81
CA HIS A 52 25.16 2.77 -10.20
C HIS A 52 24.33 2.03 -9.15
N GLN A 53 24.86 0.93 -8.61
CA GLN A 53 24.17 0.20 -7.53
C GLN A 53 23.97 1.08 -6.29
N ILE A 54 25.02 1.82 -5.87
CA ILE A 54 24.93 2.72 -4.72
C ILE A 54 23.89 3.83 -4.95
N TYR A 55 23.84 4.42 -6.14
CA TYR A 55 22.80 5.41 -6.47
C TYR A 55 21.41 4.80 -6.42
N THR A 56 21.24 3.58 -6.92
CA THR A 56 19.96 2.86 -6.87
C THR A 56 19.54 2.57 -5.43
N ASP A 57 20.48 2.12 -4.58
CA ASP A 57 20.19 1.85 -3.17
C ASP A 57 19.79 3.12 -2.40
N ILE A 58 20.48 4.26 -2.65
CA ILE A 58 20.11 5.55 -2.07
C ILE A 58 18.70 5.97 -2.52
N TYR A 59 18.41 5.82 -3.80
CA TYR A 59 17.12 6.16 -4.37
C TYR A 59 15.99 5.30 -3.78
N ASP A 60 16.15 3.98 -3.80
CA ASP A 60 15.16 3.02 -3.28
C ASP A 60 14.88 3.25 -1.78
N ASP A 61 15.92 3.48 -0.96
CA ASP A 61 15.79 3.79 0.47
C ASP A 61 15.06 5.13 0.70
N SER A 62 15.31 6.13 -0.16
CA SER A 62 14.66 7.44 -0.08
C SER A 62 13.17 7.36 -0.45
N GLU A 63 12.83 6.68 -1.55
CA GLU A 63 11.44 6.45 -1.97
C GLU A 63 10.65 5.69 -0.90
N TRP A 64 11.26 4.67 -0.29
CA TRP A 64 10.64 3.94 0.80
C TRP A 64 10.33 4.85 2.00
N LEU A 65 11.28 5.73 2.39
CA LEU A 65 11.09 6.68 3.49
C LEU A 65 9.96 7.67 3.21
N ILE A 66 9.89 8.17 1.98
CA ILE A 66 8.82 9.07 1.53
C ILE A 66 7.47 8.37 1.68
N GLY A 67 7.32 7.14 1.18
CA GLY A 67 6.09 6.36 1.28
C GLY A 67 5.67 6.11 2.74
N VAL A 68 6.62 5.83 3.63
CA VAL A 68 6.35 5.67 5.07
C VAL A 68 5.80 6.96 5.70
N VAL A 69 6.44 8.10 5.41
CA VAL A 69 6.01 9.41 5.94
C VAL A 69 4.63 9.77 5.42
N GLU A 70 4.36 9.57 4.13
CA GLU A 70 3.06 9.85 3.52
C GLU A 70 1.94 8.96 4.11
N ASN A 71 2.20 7.67 4.30
CA ASN A 71 1.25 6.76 4.94
C ASN A 71 0.95 7.17 6.38
N LEU A 72 1.98 7.53 7.16
CA LEU A 72 1.81 7.98 8.55
C LEU A 72 1.00 9.29 8.64
N LEU A 73 1.29 10.26 7.76
CA LEU A 73 0.55 11.51 7.69
C LEU A 73 -0.91 11.27 7.28
N SER A 74 -1.16 10.37 6.34
CA SER A 74 -2.51 10.03 5.88
C SER A 74 -3.33 9.39 7.01
N ILE A 75 -2.75 8.41 7.73
CA ILE A 75 -3.39 7.78 8.88
C ILE A 75 -3.70 8.81 9.99
N THR A 76 -2.74 9.68 10.30
CA THR A 76 -2.91 10.70 11.34
C THR A 76 -4.05 11.65 10.99
N ARG A 77 -4.11 12.11 9.73
CA ARG A 77 -5.18 13.02 9.25
C ARG A 77 -6.55 12.36 9.23
N LEU A 78 -6.62 11.07 8.89
CA LEU A 78 -7.85 10.27 8.94
C LEU A 78 -8.37 10.16 10.38
N ASN A 79 -7.50 9.76 11.31
CA ASN A 79 -7.88 9.55 12.72
C ASN A 79 -8.27 10.84 13.45
N ASP A 80 -7.64 11.97 13.09
CA ASP A 80 -7.97 13.28 13.66
C ASP A 80 -9.25 13.89 13.07
N GLY A 81 -9.89 13.27 12.09
CA GLY A 81 -11.03 13.83 11.36
C GLY A 81 -10.70 15.10 10.58
N ARG A 82 -9.42 15.37 10.35
CA ARG A 82 -8.93 16.57 9.66
C ARG A 82 -8.85 16.41 8.15
N LEU A 83 -9.01 15.18 7.65
CA LEU A 83 -8.98 14.90 6.24
C LEU A 83 -10.28 15.43 5.59
N LYS A 84 -10.14 16.42 4.70
CA LYS A 84 -11.26 16.89 3.89
C LYS A 84 -11.33 16.04 2.64
N PHE A 85 -12.34 15.16 2.58
CA PHE A 85 -12.62 14.35 1.40
C PHE A 85 -13.16 15.21 0.26
N LYS A 86 -12.69 14.93 -0.95
CA LYS A 86 -13.22 15.50 -2.18
C LYS A 86 -13.91 14.39 -2.98
N PHE A 87 -15.12 14.04 -2.57
CA PHE A 87 -15.90 13.05 -3.28
C PHE A 87 -16.35 13.56 -4.64
N THR A 88 -16.04 12.80 -5.68
CA THR A 88 -16.47 13.03 -7.06
C THR A 88 -16.89 11.70 -7.68
N ASP A 89 -17.76 11.75 -8.67
CA ASP A 89 -18.18 10.59 -9.44
C ASP A 89 -17.16 10.35 -10.56
N GLN A 90 -16.55 9.18 -10.56
CA GLN A 90 -15.46 8.85 -11.48
C GLN A 90 -15.65 7.49 -12.12
N LEU A 91 -15.20 7.37 -13.35
CA LEU A 91 -15.11 6.09 -14.04
C LEU A 91 -13.99 5.24 -13.45
N LEU A 92 -14.32 4.01 -13.11
CA LEU A 92 -13.43 3.12 -12.39
C LEU A 92 -12.20 2.72 -13.21
N ASP A 93 -12.38 2.46 -14.49
CA ASP A 93 -11.32 2.13 -15.44
C ASP A 93 -10.29 3.26 -15.60
N GLU A 94 -10.73 4.52 -15.61
CA GLU A 94 -9.85 5.69 -15.66
C GLU A 94 -8.99 5.80 -14.39
N VAL A 95 -9.60 5.60 -13.22
CA VAL A 95 -8.89 5.66 -11.93
C VAL A 95 -7.87 4.52 -11.80
N ILE A 96 -8.22 3.31 -12.26
CA ILE A 96 -7.29 2.18 -12.29
C ILE A 96 -6.13 2.47 -13.25
N ALA A 97 -6.43 2.93 -14.47
CA ALA A 97 -5.39 3.24 -15.46
C ALA A 97 -4.42 4.33 -14.97
N GLU A 98 -4.93 5.36 -14.31
CA GLU A 98 -4.09 6.42 -13.72
C GLU A 98 -3.25 5.89 -12.55
N SER A 99 -3.83 5.04 -11.68
CA SER A 99 -3.11 4.42 -10.56
C SER A 99 -1.90 3.62 -11.03
N LEU A 100 -2.02 2.89 -12.14
CA LEU A 100 -0.93 2.08 -12.71
C LEU A 100 0.28 2.91 -13.15
N ARG A 101 0.11 4.19 -13.47
CA ARG A 101 1.23 5.09 -13.81
C ARG A 101 2.09 5.47 -12.60
N HIS A 102 1.56 5.29 -11.40
CA HIS A 102 2.23 5.63 -10.14
C HIS A 102 2.86 4.43 -9.43
N ILE A 103 2.80 3.24 -10.04
CA ILE A 103 3.39 2.03 -9.48
C ILE A 103 4.90 2.07 -9.58
N SER A 104 5.58 1.44 -8.61
CA SER A 104 7.03 1.28 -8.55
C SER A 104 7.64 0.79 -9.88
N ARG A 105 8.84 1.28 -10.22
CA ARG A 105 9.59 0.86 -11.44
C ARG A 105 9.87 -0.65 -11.54
N LYS A 106 9.72 -1.38 -10.43
CA LYS A 106 9.88 -2.85 -10.40
C LYS A 106 8.75 -3.63 -11.08
N HIS A 107 7.70 -2.93 -11.58
CA HIS A 107 6.58 -3.57 -12.25
C HIS A 107 6.92 -4.21 -13.61
N ASP A 108 8.03 -3.81 -14.24
CA ASP A 108 8.44 -4.34 -15.55
C ASP A 108 8.70 -5.86 -15.54
N ASP A 109 9.01 -6.42 -14.37
CA ASP A 109 9.19 -7.86 -14.17
C ASP A 109 7.88 -8.62 -13.95
N TYR A 110 6.73 -7.94 -13.94
CA TYR A 110 5.42 -8.50 -13.62
C TYR A 110 4.43 -8.28 -14.76
N LYS A 111 3.51 -9.22 -14.92
CA LYS A 111 2.41 -9.08 -15.87
C LYS A 111 1.20 -8.48 -15.16
N ILE A 112 0.98 -7.17 -15.31
CA ILE A 112 -0.21 -6.50 -14.78
C ILE A 112 -1.32 -6.53 -15.85
N VAL A 113 -2.49 -7.05 -15.48
CA VAL A 113 -3.66 -7.18 -16.35
C VAL A 113 -4.81 -6.42 -15.70
N THR A 114 -5.54 -5.65 -16.50
CA THR A 114 -6.76 -4.96 -16.06
C THR A 114 -7.97 -5.55 -16.78
N ASP A 115 -9.03 -5.80 -16.01
CA ASP A 115 -10.30 -6.33 -16.50
C ASP A 115 -11.43 -5.53 -15.83
N CYS A 116 -11.92 -4.50 -16.50
CA CYS A 116 -12.94 -3.61 -15.97
C CYS A 116 -14.21 -3.70 -16.79
N GLU A 117 -15.35 -3.85 -16.11
CA GLU A 117 -16.66 -3.67 -16.69
C GLU A 117 -16.82 -2.22 -17.17
N GLU A 118 -17.41 -2.04 -18.33
CA GLU A 118 -17.62 -0.71 -18.93
C GLU A 118 -18.58 0.15 -18.09
N LEU A 119 -18.28 1.45 -18.01
CA LEU A 119 -19.17 2.47 -17.43
C LEU A 119 -19.51 2.24 -15.93
N VAL A 120 -18.60 1.67 -15.16
CA VAL A 120 -18.75 1.62 -13.71
C VAL A 120 -18.37 2.99 -13.12
N LEU A 121 -19.41 3.73 -12.71
CA LEU A 121 -19.26 5.03 -12.05
C LEU A 121 -19.33 4.85 -10.54
N ALA A 122 -18.32 5.33 -9.82
CA ALA A 122 -18.28 5.24 -8.36
C ALA A 122 -17.97 6.60 -7.73
N ARG A 123 -18.55 6.85 -6.56
CA ARG A 123 -18.31 8.06 -5.79
C ARG A 123 -17.10 7.88 -4.90
N MET A 124 -16.04 8.68 -5.13
CA MET A 124 -14.79 8.52 -4.43
C MET A 124 -13.96 9.81 -4.33
N ASP A 125 -13.05 9.85 -3.39
CA ASP A 125 -11.88 10.75 -3.44
C ASP A 125 -10.80 10.04 -4.26
N VAL A 126 -10.61 10.47 -5.50
CA VAL A 126 -9.71 9.82 -6.49
C VAL A 126 -8.31 9.63 -5.94
N ARG A 127 -7.75 10.64 -5.28
CA ARG A 127 -6.40 10.62 -4.75
C ARG A 127 -6.21 9.51 -3.70
N LEU A 128 -7.21 9.32 -2.83
CA LEU A 128 -7.16 8.31 -1.78
C LEU A 128 -7.38 6.91 -2.35
N ILE A 129 -8.28 6.75 -3.30
CA ILE A 129 -8.50 5.45 -3.95
C ILE A 129 -7.29 5.05 -4.81
N MET A 130 -6.65 5.99 -5.50
CA MET A 130 -5.37 5.73 -6.17
C MET A 130 -4.31 5.25 -5.18
N GLN A 131 -4.21 5.85 -3.98
CA GLN A 131 -3.30 5.41 -2.93
C GLN A 131 -3.61 3.98 -2.47
N VAL A 132 -4.90 3.59 -2.35
CA VAL A 132 -5.30 2.22 -2.06
C VAL A 132 -4.82 1.27 -3.16
N LEU A 133 -5.11 1.58 -4.42
CA LEU A 133 -4.73 0.75 -5.56
C LEU A 133 -3.21 0.56 -5.65
N VAL A 134 -2.44 1.64 -5.55
CA VAL A 134 -0.97 1.59 -5.56
C VAL A 134 -0.46 0.73 -4.41
N ASN A 135 -0.96 0.91 -3.19
CA ASN A 135 -0.54 0.10 -2.03
C ASN A 135 -0.85 -1.40 -2.22
N LEU A 136 -2.02 -1.75 -2.78
CA LEU A 136 -2.38 -3.15 -3.01
C LEU A 136 -1.53 -3.79 -4.12
N VAL A 137 -1.28 -3.07 -5.21
CA VAL A 137 -0.44 -3.57 -6.31
C VAL A 137 1.02 -3.65 -5.89
N ASP A 138 1.56 -2.68 -5.17
CA ASP A 138 2.92 -2.72 -4.63
C ASP A 138 3.10 -3.87 -3.64
N ASN A 139 2.07 -4.19 -2.84
CA ASN A 139 2.08 -5.39 -2.01
C ASN A 139 2.14 -6.67 -2.86
N ALA A 140 1.33 -6.78 -3.91
CA ALA A 140 1.38 -7.92 -4.82
C ALA A 140 2.78 -8.08 -5.45
N ILE A 141 3.37 -7.00 -5.97
CA ILE A 141 4.74 -7.00 -6.52
C ILE A 141 5.76 -7.44 -5.46
N LYS A 142 5.62 -6.96 -4.24
CA LYS A 142 6.55 -7.20 -3.15
C LYS A 142 6.56 -8.65 -2.67
N TYR A 143 5.40 -9.29 -2.61
CA TYR A 143 5.25 -10.61 -2.00
C TYR A 143 5.09 -11.75 -3.00
N THR A 144 5.19 -11.46 -4.30
CA THR A 144 5.19 -12.47 -5.36
C THR A 144 6.53 -12.52 -6.08
N PRO A 145 6.93 -13.68 -6.63
CA PRO A 145 8.17 -13.77 -7.40
C PRO A 145 8.07 -13.01 -8.73
N PRO A 146 9.20 -12.54 -9.29
CA PRO A 146 9.24 -11.98 -10.64
C PRO A 146 8.59 -12.92 -11.67
N GLY A 147 7.88 -12.35 -12.64
CA GLY A 147 7.10 -13.10 -13.64
C GLY A 147 5.68 -13.43 -13.20
N SER A 148 5.28 -13.09 -11.97
CA SER A 148 3.91 -13.26 -11.49
C SER A 148 2.91 -12.41 -12.27
N VAL A 149 1.65 -12.86 -12.26
CA VAL A 149 0.52 -12.15 -12.84
C VAL A 149 -0.25 -11.44 -11.72
N ILE A 150 -0.47 -10.16 -11.91
CA ILE A 150 -1.31 -9.34 -11.01
C ILE A 150 -2.50 -8.87 -11.84
N CYS A 151 -3.71 -9.21 -11.41
CA CYS A 151 -4.94 -8.85 -12.11
C CYS A 151 -5.74 -7.84 -11.28
N ILE A 152 -6.15 -6.74 -11.91
CA ILE A 152 -7.01 -5.74 -11.29
C ILE A 152 -8.34 -5.80 -12.01
N ARG A 153 -9.42 -6.14 -11.25
CA ARG A 153 -10.77 -6.19 -11.81
C ARG A 153 -11.64 -5.09 -11.23
N GLY A 154 -12.49 -4.54 -12.08
CA GLY A 154 -13.50 -3.58 -11.69
C GLY A 154 -14.86 -4.05 -12.18
N THR A 155 -15.82 -4.27 -11.27
CA THR A 155 -17.16 -4.78 -11.61
C THR A 155 -18.23 -4.05 -10.83
N LYS A 156 -19.47 -4.21 -11.28
CA LYS A 156 -20.66 -3.76 -10.57
C LYS A 156 -21.34 -4.96 -9.92
N THR A 157 -21.37 -4.99 -8.60
CA THR A 157 -21.92 -6.12 -7.83
C THR A 157 -22.78 -5.59 -6.67
N ASP A 158 -24.01 -6.10 -6.53
CA ASP A 158 -24.93 -5.79 -5.42
C ASP A 158 -25.14 -4.28 -5.17
N GLY A 159 -25.21 -3.48 -6.25
CA GLY A 159 -25.40 -2.04 -6.15
C GLY A 159 -24.17 -1.26 -5.67
N LYS A 160 -23.00 -1.87 -5.70
CA LYS A 160 -21.70 -1.26 -5.38
C LYS A 160 -20.71 -1.45 -6.53
N ALA A 161 -19.76 -0.54 -6.65
CA ALA A 161 -18.56 -0.78 -7.43
C ALA A 161 -17.63 -1.68 -6.61
N GLN A 162 -17.20 -2.78 -7.19
CA GLN A 162 -16.28 -3.72 -6.57
C GLN A 162 -14.97 -3.74 -7.33
N ILE A 163 -13.86 -3.59 -6.62
CA ILE A 163 -12.52 -3.64 -7.18
C ILE A 163 -11.74 -4.75 -6.49
N SER A 164 -11.11 -5.63 -7.28
CA SER A 164 -10.20 -6.64 -6.76
C SER A 164 -8.80 -6.48 -7.33
N VAL A 165 -7.80 -6.77 -6.49
CA VAL A 165 -6.39 -6.92 -6.85
C VAL A 165 -6.00 -8.34 -6.51
N GLU A 166 -5.77 -9.14 -7.53
CA GLU A 166 -5.48 -10.56 -7.46
C GLU A 166 -4.03 -10.82 -7.84
N ASP A 167 -3.35 -11.65 -7.09
CA ASP A 167 -2.00 -12.14 -7.40
C ASP A 167 -1.95 -13.68 -7.37
N ASN A 168 -0.97 -14.25 -8.02
CA ASN A 168 -0.70 -15.69 -8.02
C ASN A 168 0.52 -16.04 -7.17
N GLY A 169 0.73 -15.30 -6.08
CA GLY A 169 1.81 -15.51 -5.12
C GLY A 169 1.59 -16.68 -4.16
N PRO A 170 2.37 -16.75 -3.08
CA PRO A 170 2.29 -17.86 -2.11
C PRO A 170 1.03 -17.81 -1.23
N GLY A 171 0.23 -16.72 -1.29
CA GLY A 171 -0.90 -16.52 -0.39
C GLY A 171 -0.49 -16.09 1.03
N ILE A 172 -1.49 -15.94 1.90
CA ILE A 172 -1.31 -15.53 3.31
C ILE A 172 -1.92 -16.62 4.20
N PRO A 173 -1.18 -17.13 5.22
CA PRO A 173 -1.68 -18.11 6.17
C PRO A 173 -2.94 -17.60 6.89
N GLU A 174 -3.89 -18.51 7.16
CA GLU A 174 -5.20 -18.16 7.74
C GLU A 174 -5.08 -17.42 9.06
N GLU A 175 -4.13 -17.83 9.90
CA GLU A 175 -3.85 -17.19 11.20
C GLU A 175 -3.38 -15.73 11.07
N MET A 176 -2.86 -15.33 9.93
CA MET A 176 -2.39 -13.97 9.66
C MET A 176 -3.50 -13.08 9.07
N LYS A 177 -4.47 -13.64 8.35
CA LYS A 177 -5.51 -12.88 7.63
C LYS A 177 -6.33 -11.99 8.54
N THR A 178 -6.55 -12.39 9.79
CA THR A 178 -7.30 -11.60 10.78
C THR A 178 -6.58 -10.34 11.25
N HIS A 179 -5.25 -10.30 11.10
CA HIS A 179 -4.42 -9.22 11.64
C HIS A 179 -3.79 -8.32 10.58
N ILE A 180 -3.85 -8.70 9.29
CA ILE A 180 -3.13 -7.98 8.22
C ILE A 180 -3.55 -6.51 8.05
N PHE A 181 -4.75 -6.15 8.50
CA PHE A 181 -5.25 -4.76 8.46
C PHE A 181 -4.95 -3.99 9.75
N GLU A 182 -4.35 -4.62 10.75
CA GLU A 182 -3.91 -3.92 11.95
C GLU A 182 -2.65 -3.09 11.66
N MET A 183 -2.58 -1.89 12.26
CA MET A 183 -1.40 -1.04 12.13
C MET A 183 -0.16 -1.75 12.68
N PHE A 184 0.94 -1.65 11.94
CA PHE A 184 2.25 -2.21 12.29
C PHE A 184 2.29 -3.75 12.35
N TYR A 185 1.26 -4.40 11.87
CA TYR A 185 1.31 -5.84 11.71
C TYR A 185 2.15 -6.18 10.47
N THR A 186 3.27 -6.85 10.72
CA THR A 186 4.11 -7.44 9.69
C THR A 186 4.14 -8.93 9.93
N GLY A 187 3.64 -9.72 9.00
CA GLY A 187 3.73 -11.17 9.11
C GLY A 187 5.17 -11.60 9.34
N LYS A 188 5.40 -12.53 10.26
CA LYS A 188 6.72 -13.16 10.46
C LYS A 188 7.08 -13.98 9.23
N THR A 189 7.46 -13.35 8.15
CA THR A 189 8.06 -14.01 7.01
C THR A 189 9.53 -14.23 7.31
N THR A 190 9.92 -15.50 7.41
CA THR A 190 11.31 -15.95 7.49
C THR A 190 12.10 -15.73 6.20
N VAL A 191 11.55 -15.02 5.24
CA VAL A 191 12.27 -14.58 4.05
C VAL A 191 13.06 -13.36 4.45
N ALA A 192 14.29 -13.63 4.84
CA ALA A 192 15.26 -12.61 5.17
C ALA A 192 15.35 -11.55 4.06
N ASP A 193 15.26 -10.30 4.48
CA ASP A 193 16.12 -9.21 4.06
C ASP A 193 15.84 -8.37 2.82
N SER A 194 14.78 -8.55 2.03
CA SER A 194 14.61 -7.59 0.92
C SER A 194 13.38 -6.69 1.00
N HIS A 195 12.46 -6.92 1.94
CA HIS A 195 11.17 -6.21 1.90
C HIS A 195 10.84 -5.54 3.24
N ARG A 196 11.44 -4.39 3.47
CA ARG A 196 11.07 -3.52 4.60
C ARG A 196 9.59 -3.17 4.52
N SER A 197 8.83 -3.40 5.59
CA SER A 197 7.42 -3.03 5.69
C SER A 197 7.11 -2.64 7.12
N LEU A 198 6.58 -1.46 7.31
CA LEU A 198 6.11 -0.98 8.62
C LEU A 198 4.69 -1.46 8.96
N GLY A 199 4.05 -2.25 8.08
CA GLY A 199 2.67 -2.68 8.30
C GLY A 199 1.66 -1.53 8.32
N LEU A 200 1.93 -0.43 7.60
CA LEU A 200 1.04 0.73 7.53
C LEU A 200 0.15 0.73 6.30
N GLY A 201 0.60 0.13 5.19
CA GLY A 201 -0.09 0.22 3.90
C GLY A 201 -1.49 -0.38 3.92
N LEU A 202 -1.65 -1.62 4.39
CA LEU A 202 -2.96 -2.28 4.44
C LEU A 202 -3.89 -1.66 5.49
N ALA A 203 -3.37 -1.22 6.63
CA ALA A 203 -4.14 -0.50 7.63
C ALA A 203 -4.68 0.84 7.08
N LEU A 204 -3.86 1.56 6.31
CA LEU A 204 -4.28 2.78 5.61
C LEU A 204 -5.34 2.48 4.56
N CYS A 205 -5.16 1.44 3.74
CA CYS A 205 -6.17 1.01 2.76
C CYS A 205 -7.50 0.75 3.43
N HIS A 206 -7.52 -0.01 4.53
CA HIS A 206 -8.73 -0.31 5.28
C HIS A 206 -9.41 0.96 5.78
N SER A 207 -8.66 1.88 6.41
CA SER A 207 -9.21 3.13 6.92
C SER A 207 -9.75 4.05 5.80
N ILE A 208 -9.09 4.10 4.65
CA ILE A 208 -9.58 4.87 3.49
C ILE A 208 -10.89 4.28 2.98
N ILE A 209 -10.97 2.96 2.81
CA ILE A 209 -12.15 2.30 2.28
C ILE A 209 -13.34 2.41 3.26
N GLU A 210 -13.12 2.26 4.57
CA GLU A 210 -14.16 2.53 5.58
C GLU A 210 -14.69 3.96 5.51
N ALA A 211 -13.79 4.95 5.33
CA ALA A 211 -14.17 6.35 5.18
C ALA A 211 -14.94 6.64 3.87
N HIS A 212 -14.88 5.73 2.89
CA HIS A 212 -15.68 5.74 1.67
C HIS A 212 -16.96 4.89 1.78
N GLU A 213 -17.35 4.48 2.99
CA GLU A 213 -18.51 3.61 3.24
C GLU A 213 -18.41 2.25 2.51
N GLY A 214 -17.20 1.83 2.22
CA GLY A 214 -16.87 0.56 1.60
C GLY A 214 -16.41 -0.50 2.58
N THR A 215 -16.06 -1.65 2.04
CA THR A 215 -15.44 -2.77 2.79
C THR A 215 -14.19 -3.23 2.06
N LEU A 216 -13.15 -3.60 2.79
CA LEU A 216 -11.93 -4.22 2.25
C LEU A 216 -11.75 -5.59 2.88
N VAL A 217 -11.64 -6.62 2.07
CA VAL A 217 -11.49 -8.00 2.49
C VAL A 217 -10.35 -8.69 1.76
N LEU A 218 -9.76 -9.70 2.39
CA LEU A 218 -8.80 -10.61 1.77
C LEU A 218 -9.42 -12.00 1.67
N THR A 219 -9.32 -12.59 0.49
CA THR A 219 -9.65 -13.99 0.22
C THR A 219 -8.47 -14.67 -0.48
N ASP A 220 -8.46 -15.99 -0.49
CA ASP A 220 -7.49 -16.75 -1.28
C ASP A 220 -7.83 -16.65 -2.77
N HIS A 221 -6.81 -16.59 -3.60
CA HIS A 221 -6.93 -16.75 -5.05
C HIS A 221 -6.61 -18.20 -5.44
N ASP A 222 -7.46 -18.81 -6.27
CA ASP A 222 -7.28 -20.20 -6.73
C ASP A 222 -6.37 -20.27 -7.96
N PRO A 223 -5.39 -21.18 -8.05
CA PRO A 223 -5.03 -22.25 -7.10
C PRO A 223 -4.14 -21.80 -5.94
N HIS A 224 -3.56 -20.63 -5.97
CA HIS A 224 -2.78 -20.00 -4.90
C HIS A 224 -2.64 -18.50 -5.16
N GLY A 225 -2.46 -17.73 -4.11
CA GLY A 225 -2.31 -16.28 -4.16
C GLY A 225 -3.27 -15.55 -3.24
N CYS A 226 -3.31 -14.23 -3.37
CA CYS A 226 -4.20 -13.35 -2.62
C CYS A 226 -5.19 -12.65 -3.54
N ASN A 227 -6.37 -12.39 -3.02
CA ASN A 227 -7.35 -11.52 -3.64
C ASN A 227 -7.82 -10.48 -2.61
N PHE A 228 -7.34 -9.25 -2.76
CA PHE A 228 -7.82 -8.11 -2.01
C PHE A 228 -8.98 -7.47 -2.75
N THR A 229 -10.17 -7.52 -2.16
CA THR A 229 -11.38 -6.96 -2.75
C THR A 229 -11.92 -5.82 -1.90
N PHE A 230 -12.20 -4.68 -2.51
CA PHE A 230 -12.88 -3.58 -1.84
C PHE A 230 -14.08 -3.06 -2.63
N THR A 231 -14.99 -2.41 -1.90
CA THR A 231 -16.22 -1.85 -2.49
C THR A 231 -16.29 -0.35 -2.30
N LEU A 232 -16.98 0.32 -3.22
CA LEU A 232 -17.29 1.75 -3.17
C LEU A 232 -18.78 1.96 -3.49
N PRO A 233 -19.40 3.05 -3.02
CA PRO A 233 -20.73 3.43 -3.44
C PRO A 233 -20.79 3.68 -4.96
N LEU A 234 -21.76 3.09 -5.64
CA LEU A 234 -22.05 3.43 -7.04
C LEU A 234 -22.61 4.84 -7.12
N SER A 235 -22.27 5.53 -8.19
CA SER A 235 -22.95 6.74 -8.62
C SER A 235 -23.92 6.40 -9.75
N GLU A 236 -25.16 6.84 -9.61
CA GLU A 236 -26.13 6.75 -10.70
C GLU A 236 -25.90 7.90 -11.67
N VAL A 237 -25.76 7.57 -12.94
CA VAL A 237 -25.80 8.60 -14.01
C VAL A 237 -27.23 9.08 -14.12
N THR A 238 -27.57 10.17 -13.47
CA THR A 238 -28.77 10.92 -13.81
C THR A 238 -28.50 11.63 -15.15
N LEU A 239 -28.89 10.98 -16.25
CA LEU A 239 -29.03 11.69 -17.52
C LEU A 239 -30.15 12.72 -17.31
N ASN A 240 -29.76 13.96 -17.04
CA ASN A 240 -30.72 15.08 -17.17
C ASN A 240 -31.01 15.22 -18.66
N GLU A 241 -32.20 14.82 -19.06
CA GLU A 241 -32.80 15.14 -20.36
C GLU A 241 -33.03 16.65 -20.53
#